data_18dbb7586f1969bd17c376d3671e5397
#
_entry.id   18dbb7586f1969bd17c376d3671e5397
#
_cell.length_a   1.000
_cell.length_b   1.000
_cell.length_c   1.000
_cell.angle_alpha   90.00
_cell.angle_beta   90.00
_cell.angle_gamma   90.00
#
_symmetry.space_group_name_H-M   'P 1'
#
loop_
_entity.id
_entity.type
_entity.pdbx_description
1 polymer ?
#
loop_
_entity_poly.entity_id
_entity_poly.type
_entity_poly.pdbx_seq_one_letter_code
_entity_poly.pdbx_strand_id
1 'polypeptide(L)'
;EDIIITSDADEILDPRVLKNLDWFDGYNHYVATGPAFYFKLNFKYQDDWMGPRICDWFKLSNTTVDALRQDHRNAYRIENVAWHFSFLGDADNFKLKLASYEHTENNTEAVTSNAVEKVEQGLDPLGRGQQYTAVPIDDTYPQYIQNNQEKYSHLIKR
;
A
#
# COMPACT_ATOMS: atom_id res chain seq x y z
N GLU A 1 25.39 -12.58 -0.06
CA GLU A 1 24.76 -11.68 0.94
C GLU A 1 23.25 -11.79 0.80
N ASP A 2 22.54 -11.81 1.95
CA ASP A 2 21.09 -11.98 1.92
C ASP A 2 20.43 -10.63 1.61
N ILE A 3 19.45 -10.66 0.70
CA ILE A 3 18.58 -9.52 0.43
C ILE A 3 17.40 -9.60 1.37
N ILE A 4 17.16 -8.52 2.09
CA ILE A 4 16.07 -8.38 3.05
C ILE A 4 15.00 -7.50 2.44
N ILE A 5 13.76 -7.97 2.50
CA ILE A 5 12.59 -7.21 2.08
C ILE A 5 11.69 -7.02 3.30
N THR A 6 11.36 -5.78 3.61
CA THR A 6 10.40 -5.44 4.66
C THR A 6 9.19 -4.75 4.06
N SER A 7 8.00 -5.17 4.46
CA SER A 7 6.74 -4.73 3.87
C SER A 7 5.62 -4.79 4.91
N ASP A 8 4.66 -3.90 4.83
CA ASP A 8 3.41 -4.05 5.58
C ASP A 8 2.54 -5.13 4.95
N ALA A 9 1.60 -5.66 5.71
CA ALA A 9 0.75 -6.76 5.27
C ALA A 9 -0.17 -6.39 4.08
N ASP A 10 -0.40 -5.10 3.87
CA ASP A 10 -1.23 -4.56 2.78
C ASP A 10 -0.40 -3.97 1.61
N GLU A 11 0.92 -4.22 1.60
CA GLU A 11 1.83 -3.88 0.52
C GLU A 11 2.23 -5.14 -0.26
N ILE A 12 2.20 -5.08 -1.56
CA ILE A 12 2.57 -6.20 -2.46
C ILE A 12 3.72 -5.74 -3.34
N LEU A 13 4.85 -6.43 -3.26
CA LEU A 13 5.97 -6.24 -4.19
C LEU A 13 5.73 -7.06 -5.47
N ASP A 14 6.01 -6.49 -6.62
CA ASP A 14 5.96 -7.23 -7.89
C ASP A 14 7.08 -8.29 -7.90
N PRO A 15 6.74 -9.58 -8.03
CA PRO A 15 7.73 -10.65 -8.03
C PRO A 15 8.71 -10.57 -9.22
N ARG A 16 8.40 -9.79 -10.25
CA ARG A 16 9.31 -9.57 -11.38
C ARG A 16 10.58 -8.83 -10.95
N VAL A 17 10.52 -8.00 -9.92
CA VAL A 17 11.68 -7.30 -9.34
C VAL A 17 12.74 -8.29 -8.85
N LEU A 18 12.31 -9.46 -8.36
CA LEU A 18 13.20 -10.47 -7.78
C LEU A 18 13.77 -11.45 -8.82
N LYS A 19 13.30 -11.41 -10.06
CA LYS A 19 13.78 -12.32 -11.12
C LYS A 19 15.17 -11.94 -11.66
N ASN A 20 15.48 -10.65 -11.63
CA ASN A 20 16.78 -10.13 -11.97
C ASN A 20 17.18 -9.09 -10.92
N LEU A 21 18.29 -9.34 -10.23
CA LEU A 21 18.80 -8.51 -9.14
C LEU A 21 20.05 -7.70 -9.54
N ASP A 22 20.33 -7.56 -10.85
CA ASP A 22 21.49 -6.81 -11.35
C ASP A 22 21.43 -5.31 -10.96
N TRP A 23 20.25 -4.82 -10.60
CA TRP A 23 20.05 -3.48 -10.08
C TRP A 23 20.46 -3.31 -8.61
N PHE A 24 20.59 -4.41 -7.86
CA PHE A 24 20.92 -4.39 -6.44
C PHE A 24 22.43 -4.35 -6.24
N ASP A 25 22.94 -3.25 -5.70
CA ASP A 25 24.37 -3.03 -5.49
C ASP A 25 24.91 -3.44 -4.12
N GLY A 26 24.02 -3.82 -3.19
CA GLY A 26 24.37 -4.27 -1.84
C GLY A 26 24.83 -3.16 -0.88
N TYR A 27 24.90 -1.90 -1.32
CA TYR A 27 25.34 -0.79 -0.47
C TYR A 27 24.21 0.16 -0.08
N ASN A 28 23.22 0.20 -0.90
CA ASN A 28 22.09 1.13 -0.76
C ASN A 28 20.85 0.42 -0.22
N HIS A 29 19.86 1.19 0.20
CA HIS A 29 18.54 0.66 0.39
C HIS A 29 17.59 1.24 -0.66
N TYR A 30 16.61 0.45 -1.01
CA TYR A 30 15.65 0.74 -2.06
C TYR A 30 14.24 0.80 -1.50
N VAL A 31 13.41 1.61 -2.13
CA VAL A 31 11.97 1.66 -1.90
C VAL A 31 11.24 1.30 -3.18
N ALA A 32 10.41 0.28 -3.12
CA ALA A 32 9.50 -0.05 -4.20
C ALA A 32 8.30 0.91 -4.16
N THR A 33 8.01 1.59 -5.27
CA THR A 33 6.88 2.51 -5.36
C THR A 33 5.82 2.01 -6.33
N GLY A 34 4.62 2.53 -6.18
CA GLY A 34 3.51 2.23 -7.10
C GLY A 34 2.18 2.71 -6.58
N PRO A 35 1.07 2.37 -7.26
CA PRO A 35 -0.23 2.89 -6.92
C PRO A 35 -0.73 2.41 -5.57
N ALA A 36 -1.42 3.29 -4.87
CA ALA A 36 -2.17 2.99 -3.65
C ALA A 36 -3.67 2.95 -3.94
N PHE A 37 -4.33 1.94 -3.37
CA PHE A 37 -5.77 1.75 -3.45
C PHE A 37 -6.35 1.66 -2.05
N TYR A 38 -7.47 2.35 -1.84
CA TYR A 38 -8.12 2.40 -0.54
C TYR A 38 -9.58 1.99 -0.65
N PHE A 39 -10.07 1.26 0.33
CA PHE A 39 -11.48 0.84 0.49
C PHE A 39 -11.97 -0.14 -0.56
N LYS A 40 -11.60 0.05 -1.83
CA LYS A 40 -11.89 -0.84 -2.95
C LYS A 40 -10.61 -1.15 -3.72
N LEU A 41 -10.56 -2.30 -4.37
CA LEU A 41 -9.38 -2.75 -5.12
C LEU A 41 -9.00 -1.81 -6.28
N ASN A 42 -9.96 -1.06 -6.78
CA ASN A 42 -9.78 -0.15 -7.90
C ASN A 42 -10.02 1.33 -7.54
N PHE A 43 -10.00 1.66 -6.26
CA PHE A 43 -10.21 3.04 -5.79
C PHE A 43 -8.84 3.67 -5.52
N LYS A 44 -8.26 4.23 -6.60
CA LYS A 44 -6.89 4.71 -6.62
C LYS A 44 -6.77 6.04 -5.88
N TYR A 45 -5.77 6.14 -5.01
CA TYR A 45 -5.29 7.37 -4.41
C TYR A 45 -4.51 8.21 -5.45
N GLN A 46 -4.49 9.51 -5.28
CA GLN A 46 -3.89 10.45 -6.23
C GLN A 46 -2.36 10.31 -6.37
N ASP A 47 -1.68 9.96 -5.27
CA ASP A 47 -0.22 9.86 -5.23
C ASP A 47 0.23 8.40 -5.15
N ASP A 48 1.45 8.13 -5.62
CA ASP A 48 2.06 6.82 -5.46
C ASP A 48 2.51 6.59 -4.02
N TRP A 49 2.41 5.34 -3.60
CA TRP A 49 2.85 4.86 -2.31
C TRP A 49 4.33 4.49 -2.33
N MET A 50 5.04 4.82 -1.27
CA MET A 50 6.40 4.33 -1.01
C MET A 50 6.31 3.13 -0.07
N GLY A 51 6.27 1.95 -0.64
CA GLY A 51 5.96 0.68 0.02
C GLY A 51 7.18 -0.11 0.49
N PRO A 52 7.34 -1.35 0.03
CA PRO A 52 8.39 -2.25 0.49
C PRO A 52 9.79 -1.66 0.45
N ARG A 53 10.57 -1.94 1.49
CA ARG A 53 11.99 -1.59 1.56
C ARG A 53 12.84 -2.80 1.25
N ILE A 54 13.90 -2.61 0.47
CA ILE A 54 14.82 -3.66 0.05
C ILE A 54 16.22 -3.20 0.39
N CYS A 55 16.97 -4.01 1.14
CA CYS A 55 18.36 -3.75 1.51
C CYS A 55 19.10 -5.06 1.73
N ASP A 56 20.40 -5.01 1.96
CA ASP A 56 21.17 -6.13 2.45
C ASP A 56 21.09 -6.28 3.98
N TRP A 57 21.60 -7.39 4.49
CA TRP A 57 21.70 -7.62 5.93
C TRP A 57 22.60 -6.61 6.63
N PHE A 58 23.70 -6.18 6.00
CA PHE A 58 24.62 -5.21 6.60
C PHE A 58 23.92 -3.88 6.87
N LYS A 59 23.15 -3.39 5.93
CA LYS A 59 22.36 -2.16 6.10
C LYS A 59 21.35 -2.32 7.24
N LEU A 60 20.58 -3.40 7.25
CA LEU A 60 19.57 -3.63 8.28
C LEU A 60 20.19 -3.82 9.67
N SER A 61 21.30 -4.53 9.80
CA SER A 61 21.98 -4.76 11.09
C SER A 61 22.50 -3.49 11.75
N ASN A 62 22.70 -2.41 10.98
CA ASN A 62 23.14 -1.10 11.47
C ASN A 62 22.02 -0.08 11.64
N THR A 63 20.76 -0.49 11.50
CA THR A 63 19.58 0.38 11.63
C THR A 63 18.38 -0.43 12.14
N THR A 64 17.20 0.16 12.13
CA THR A 64 15.94 -0.53 12.42
C THR A 64 15.04 -0.54 11.19
N VAL A 65 14.09 -1.48 11.15
CA VAL A 65 13.07 -1.52 10.10
C VAL A 65 12.30 -0.20 10.03
N ASP A 66 11.93 0.35 11.19
CA ASP A 66 11.23 1.62 11.26
C ASP A 66 12.06 2.78 10.69
N ALA A 67 13.33 2.88 11.06
CA ALA A 67 14.24 3.89 10.51
C ALA A 67 14.40 3.76 8.98
N LEU A 68 14.47 2.52 8.45
CA LEU A 68 14.47 2.32 6.99
C LEU A 68 13.17 2.78 6.34
N ARG A 69 12.03 2.53 6.99
CA ARG A 69 10.72 2.96 6.48
C ARG A 69 10.58 4.48 6.44
N GLN A 70 11.12 5.18 7.43
CA GLN A 70 11.09 6.65 7.52
C GLN A 70 12.12 7.34 6.61
N ASP A 71 13.16 6.63 6.15
CA ASP A 71 14.19 7.20 5.31
C ASP A 71 13.78 7.26 3.83
N HIS A 72 12.92 8.22 3.52
CA HIS A 72 12.44 8.47 2.16
C HIS A 72 13.46 9.23 1.29
N ARG A 73 14.45 9.90 1.91
CA ARG A 73 15.36 10.80 1.19
C ARG A 73 16.57 10.08 0.62
N ASN A 74 17.05 9.07 1.34
CA ASN A 74 18.26 8.35 0.96
C ASN A 74 17.97 6.99 0.29
N ALA A 75 16.68 6.63 0.14
CA ALA A 75 16.29 5.42 -0.56
C ALA A 75 16.29 5.62 -2.08
N TYR A 76 16.87 4.67 -2.80
CA TYR A 76 16.72 4.61 -4.25
C TYR A 76 15.33 4.07 -4.61
N ARG A 77 14.63 4.76 -5.51
CA ARG A 77 13.28 4.38 -5.91
C ARG A 77 13.32 3.37 -7.05
N ILE A 78 12.54 2.30 -6.91
CA ILE A 78 12.19 1.39 -8.00
C ILE A 78 10.71 1.64 -8.28
N GLU A 79 10.42 2.28 -9.42
CA GLU A 79 9.10 2.80 -9.71
C GLU A 79 8.18 1.73 -10.33
N ASN A 80 6.88 1.80 -9.99
CA ASN A 80 5.83 0.95 -10.55
C ASN A 80 6.04 -0.56 -10.34
N VAL A 81 6.57 -0.93 -9.17
CA VAL A 81 6.89 -2.32 -8.82
C VAL A 81 6.26 -2.76 -7.49
N ALA A 82 5.34 -1.98 -6.98
CA ALA A 82 4.59 -2.33 -5.78
C ALA A 82 3.14 -1.84 -5.87
N TRP A 83 2.29 -2.41 -5.03
CA TRP A 83 0.91 -1.98 -4.83
C TRP A 83 0.62 -1.88 -3.34
N HIS A 84 -0.16 -0.88 -2.95
CA HIS A 84 -0.67 -0.76 -1.59
C HIS A 84 -2.19 -0.85 -1.60
N PHE A 85 -2.76 -1.82 -0.87
CA PHE A 85 -4.20 -2.06 -0.78
C PHE A 85 -4.68 -1.89 0.65
N SER A 86 -5.09 -0.70 1.02
CA SER A 86 -5.41 -0.37 2.41
C SER A 86 -6.91 -0.21 2.66
N PHE A 87 -7.33 -0.53 3.88
CA PHE A 87 -8.74 -0.39 4.32
C PHE A 87 -9.76 -1.09 3.40
N LEU A 88 -9.37 -2.18 2.74
CA LEU A 88 -10.27 -2.91 1.86
C LEU A 88 -11.49 -3.45 2.62
N GLY A 89 -12.66 -3.34 2.01
CA GLY A 89 -13.89 -3.93 2.52
C GLY A 89 -15.01 -2.93 2.74
N ASP A 90 -15.82 -3.24 3.75
CA ASP A 90 -17.00 -2.47 4.18
C ASP A 90 -16.70 -1.62 5.43
N ALA A 91 -17.75 -1.04 5.99
CA ALA A 91 -17.67 -0.22 7.18
C ALA A 91 -17.13 -0.96 8.42
N ASP A 92 -17.43 -2.25 8.53
CA ASP A 92 -16.99 -3.03 9.69
C ASP A 92 -15.50 -3.34 9.59
N ASN A 93 -15.01 -3.68 8.40
CA ASN A 93 -13.58 -3.81 8.13
C ASN A 93 -12.81 -2.50 8.34
N PHE A 94 -13.39 -1.37 7.95
CA PHE A 94 -12.82 -0.04 8.20
C PHE A 94 -12.68 0.24 9.71
N LYS A 95 -13.74 -0.01 10.49
CA LYS A 95 -13.73 0.15 11.95
C LYS A 95 -12.73 -0.77 12.61
N LEU A 96 -12.68 -2.05 12.18
CA LEU A 96 -11.75 -3.03 12.70
C LEU A 96 -10.30 -2.59 12.48
N LYS A 97 -9.98 -2.11 11.28
CA LYS A 97 -8.63 -1.60 10.97
C LYS A 97 -8.31 -0.37 11.81
N LEU A 98 -9.24 0.58 11.98
CA LEU A 98 -9.03 1.75 12.85
C LEU A 98 -8.78 1.38 14.32
N ALA A 99 -9.42 0.32 14.80
CA ALA A 99 -9.24 -0.15 16.18
C ALA A 99 -7.91 -0.88 16.40
N SER A 100 -7.30 -1.41 15.34
CA SER A 100 -6.12 -2.28 15.42
C SER A 100 -4.84 -1.68 14.85
N TYR A 101 -4.93 -0.49 14.27
CA TYR A 101 -3.79 0.13 13.62
C TYR A 101 -3.12 1.19 14.53
N GLU A 102 -1.88 1.58 14.19
CA GLU A 102 -1.02 2.41 15.02
C GLU A 102 -1.65 3.77 15.42
N HIS A 103 -2.42 4.39 14.52
CA HIS A 103 -3.05 5.70 14.73
C HIS A 103 -4.48 5.57 15.31
N THR A 104 -4.57 5.03 16.52
CA THR A 104 -5.86 4.82 17.23
C THR A 104 -6.62 6.10 17.52
N GLU A 105 -5.97 7.28 17.48
CA GLU A 105 -6.60 8.60 17.61
C GLU A 105 -7.67 8.87 16.53
N ASN A 106 -7.59 8.17 15.39
CA ASN A 106 -8.59 8.27 14.33
C ASN A 106 -9.84 7.42 14.58
N ASN A 107 -9.83 6.54 15.59
CA ASN A 107 -10.97 5.69 15.92
C ASN A 107 -12.01 6.46 16.76
N THR A 108 -12.66 7.41 16.13
CA THR A 108 -13.71 8.23 16.74
C THR A 108 -15.07 7.97 16.09
N GLU A 109 -16.16 8.21 16.83
CA GLU A 109 -17.52 8.09 16.31
C GLU A 109 -17.74 9.02 15.10
N ALA A 110 -17.16 10.21 15.11
CA ALA A 110 -17.25 11.18 14.00
C ALA A 110 -16.61 10.65 12.70
N VAL A 111 -15.54 9.86 12.80
CA VAL A 111 -14.89 9.22 11.65
C VAL A 111 -15.68 8.00 11.18
N THR A 112 -16.07 7.14 12.12
CA THR A 112 -16.69 5.84 11.80
C THR A 112 -18.13 5.93 11.34
N SER A 113 -18.92 6.90 11.83
CA SER A 113 -20.34 7.05 11.50
C SER A 113 -20.58 7.44 10.03
N ASN A 114 -19.71 8.25 9.43
CA ASN A 114 -19.87 8.76 8.07
C ASN A 114 -18.90 8.13 7.07
N ALA A 115 -18.11 7.12 7.51
CA ALA A 115 -17.04 6.55 6.70
C ALA A 115 -17.54 5.95 5.38
N VAL A 116 -18.64 5.20 5.43
CA VAL A 116 -19.22 4.55 4.23
C VAL A 116 -19.67 5.56 3.20
N GLU A 117 -20.43 6.57 3.64
CA GLU A 117 -20.95 7.61 2.75
C GLU A 117 -19.80 8.37 2.07
N LYS A 118 -18.79 8.77 2.85
CA LYS A 118 -17.62 9.46 2.31
C LYS A 118 -16.85 8.59 1.30
N VAL A 119 -16.63 7.32 1.62
CA VAL A 119 -15.98 6.38 0.71
C VAL A 119 -16.76 6.23 -0.59
N GLU A 120 -18.10 6.10 -0.53
CA GLU A 120 -18.94 6.02 -1.72
C GLU A 120 -18.87 7.29 -2.59
N GLN A 121 -18.62 8.45 -1.99
CA GLN A 121 -18.44 9.72 -2.66
C GLN A 121 -16.99 9.97 -3.15
N GLY A 122 -16.07 9.07 -2.89
CA GLY A 122 -14.64 9.26 -3.23
C GLY A 122 -13.88 10.17 -2.28
N LEU A 123 -14.42 10.40 -1.09
CA LEU A 123 -13.85 11.29 -0.10
C LEU A 123 -13.13 10.49 0.99
N ASP A 124 -12.11 11.13 1.56
CA ASP A 124 -11.37 10.55 2.69
C ASP A 124 -12.20 10.60 3.99
N PRO A 125 -12.56 9.44 4.56
CA PRO A 125 -13.29 9.41 5.82
C PRO A 125 -12.48 9.97 7.00
N LEU A 126 -11.15 9.93 6.93
CA LEU A 126 -10.26 10.48 7.96
C LEU A 126 -10.11 12.01 7.89
N GLY A 127 -10.69 12.67 6.88
CA GLY A 127 -10.67 14.12 6.77
C GLY A 127 -9.32 14.74 6.40
N ARG A 128 -8.39 13.96 5.83
CA ARG A 128 -7.06 14.41 5.40
C ARG A 128 -7.06 15.17 4.07
N GLY A 129 -8.24 15.33 3.46
CA GLY A 129 -8.40 15.99 2.16
C GLY A 129 -7.95 15.14 0.95
N GLN A 130 -7.74 13.85 1.15
CA GLN A 130 -7.36 12.93 0.10
C GLN A 130 -8.55 12.64 -0.83
N GLN A 131 -8.26 12.39 -2.10
CA GLN A 131 -9.25 12.04 -3.11
C GLN A 131 -8.92 10.68 -3.72
N TYR A 132 -9.96 9.94 -4.03
CA TYR A 132 -9.87 8.61 -4.62
C TYR A 132 -10.71 8.55 -5.90
N THR A 133 -10.18 7.91 -6.92
CA THR A 133 -10.83 7.75 -8.22
C THR A 133 -10.97 6.29 -8.57
N ALA A 134 -12.17 5.87 -8.99
CA ALA A 134 -12.35 4.54 -9.53
C ALA A 134 -11.66 4.42 -10.88
N VAL A 135 -10.78 3.44 -11.00
CA VAL A 135 -10.05 3.13 -12.24
C VAL A 135 -10.35 1.70 -12.69
N PRO A 136 -10.23 1.37 -13.98
CA PRO A 136 -10.37 -0.01 -14.43
C PRO A 136 -9.26 -0.89 -13.86
N ILE A 137 -9.57 -2.16 -13.62
CA ILE A 137 -8.56 -3.18 -13.29
C ILE A 137 -8.00 -3.69 -14.63
N ASP A 138 -6.79 -3.32 -14.95
CA ASP A 138 -6.08 -3.63 -16.18
C ASP A 138 -4.78 -4.42 -15.92
N ASP A 139 -3.91 -4.51 -16.92
CA ASP A 139 -2.65 -5.26 -16.87
C ASP A 139 -1.57 -4.65 -15.95
N THR A 140 -1.82 -3.46 -15.39
CA THR A 140 -0.96 -2.85 -14.37
C THR A 140 -1.19 -3.40 -12.98
N TYR A 141 -2.26 -4.16 -12.75
CA TYR A 141 -2.58 -4.78 -11.47
C TYR A 141 -1.84 -6.10 -11.25
N PRO A 142 -1.72 -6.57 -9.99
CA PRO A 142 -1.28 -7.95 -9.74
C PRO A 142 -2.11 -8.96 -10.53
N GLN A 143 -1.45 -9.87 -11.22
CA GLN A 143 -2.12 -10.86 -12.09
C GLN A 143 -3.23 -11.64 -11.36
N TYR A 144 -3.04 -11.90 -10.07
CA TYR A 144 -4.06 -12.57 -9.27
C TYR A 144 -5.36 -11.77 -9.19
N ILE A 145 -5.29 -10.45 -9.04
CA ILE A 145 -6.48 -9.59 -9.00
C ILE A 145 -7.15 -9.55 -10.38
N GLN A 146 -6.37 -9.40 -11.46
CA GLN A 146 -6.88 -9.42 -12.83
C GLN A 146 -7.71 -10.68 -13.11
N ASN A 147 -7.20 -11.84 -12.68
CA ASN A 147 -7.81 -13.15 -12.96
C ASN A 147 -8.99 -13.50 -12.03
N ASN A 148 -9.22 -12.74 -10.96
CA ASN A 148 -10.22 -13.06 -9.93
C ASN A 148 -11.22 -11.92 -9.66
N GLN A 149 -11.47 -11.06 -10.64
CA GLN A 149 -12.36 -9.90 -10.47
C GLN A 149 -13.79 -10.28 -10.07
N GLU A 150 -14.31 -11.38 -10.59
CA GLU A 150 -15.64 -11.88 -10.23
C GLU A 150 -15.70 -12.25 -8.73
N LYS A 151 -14.71 -12.98 -8.24
CA LYS A 151 -14.59 -13.36 -6.82
C LYS A 151 -14.57 -12.15 -5.89
N TYR A 152 -13.93 -11.07 -6.31
CA TYR A 152 -13.76 -9.84 -5.54
C TYR A 152 -14.66 -8.70 -5.99
N SER A 153 -15.74 -9.00 -6.71
CA SER A 153 -16.66 -7.99 -7.26
C SER A 153 -17.24 -7.04 -6.20
N HIS A 154 -17.44 -7.52 -4.97
CA HIS A 154 -17.88 -6.72 -3.82
C HIS A 154 -16.83 -5.69 -3.35
N LEU A 155 -15.54 -5.88 -3.71
CA LEU A 155 -14.44 -4.97 -3.44
C LEU A 155 -14.10 -4.07 -4.64
N ILE A 156 -14.86 -4.12 -5.71
CA ILE A 156 -14.62 -3.31 -6.91
C ILE A 156 -15.70 -2.23 -7.00
N LYS A 157 -15.26 -0.97 -7.08
CA LYS A 157 -16.15 0.18 -7.34
C LYS A 157 -16.58 0.16 -8.81
N ARG A 158 -17.87 0.18 -9.04
CA ARG A 158 -18.49 0.25 -10.36
C ARG A 158 -18.79 1.68 -10.77
#